data_1a74734341d2bdef5eaeb397346008ad
#
_entry.id   1a74734341d2bdef5eaeb397346008ad
#
_cell.length_a   1.000
_cell.length_b   1.000
_cell.length_c   1.000
_cell.angle_alpha   90.00
_cell.angle_beta   90.00
_cell.angle_gamma   90.00
#
_symmetry.space_group_name_H-M   'P 1'
#
loop_
_entity.id
_entity.type
_entity.pdbx_description
1 polymer ?
#
loop_
_entity_poly.entity_id
_entity_poly.type
_entity_poly.pdbx_seq_one_letter_code
_entity_poly.pdbx_strand_id
1 'polypeptide(L)'
;QDLTGKRVAVLETTEGSWSIEDWSSDGDHMLVSKYISINESYLYELDLESGKLKNLFSEDQRASIGYAEYGLNGDVYYSTDAHSEFMQLYRLDSRTSRSQMISSDVPWNVEGFSLSPDKKMILYSFNEGGISKVKLVKTEDFSEIPLPQMPRGILSSSRFSPDNESIALS
;
A
#
# COMPACT_ATOMS: atom_id res chain seq x y z
N GLN A 1 -8.07 -18.01 10.75
CA GLN A 1 -8.03 -18.80 11.99
C GLN A 1 -8.18 -17.85 13.17
N ASP A 2 -9.11 -18.08 14.05
CA ASP A 2 -9.24 -17.32 15.29
C ASP A 2 -8.16 -17.74 16.33
N LEU A 3 -8.09 -17.00 17.43
CA LEU A 3 -7.09 -17.27 18.48
C LEU A 3 -7.38 -18.59 19.25
N THR A 4 -8.54 -19.22 19.05
CA THR A 4 -8.88 -20.54 19.60
C THR A 4 -8.45 -21.70 18.71
N GLY A 5 -7.92 -21.41 17.53
CA GLY A 5 -7.47 -22.38 16.54
C GLY A 5 -8.54 -22.82 15.54
N LYS A 6 -9.77 -22.29 15.63
CA LYS A 6 -10.82 -22.55 14.63
C LYS A 6 -10.46 -21.89 13.30
N ARG A 7 -10.53 -22.65 12.23
CA ARG A 7 -10.28 -22.19 10.86
C ARG A 7 -11.60 -22.10 10.11
N VAL A 8 -11.79 -20.97 9.41
CA VAL A 8 -12.88 -20.77 8.46
C VAL A 8 -12.23 -20.36 7.14
N ALA A 9 -12.55 -21.05 6.06
CA ALA A 9 -12.17 -20.62 4.72
C ALA A 9 -13.11 -19.48 4.31
N VAL A 10 -12.56 -18.32 4.02
CA VAL A 10 -13.34 -17.13 3.58
C VAL A 10 -13.21 -16.89 2.08
N LEU A 11 -12.19 -17.50 1.46
CA LEU A 11 -11.95 -17.44 0.02
C LEU A 11 -11.25 -18.72 -0.42
N GLU A 12 -11.74 -19.33 -1.49
CA GLU A 12 -11.05 -20.41 -2.21
C GLU A 12 -10.53 -19.87 -3.54
N THR A 13 -9.24 -20.06 -3.78
CA THR A 13 -8.56 -19.56 -5.00
C THR A 13 -8.02 -20.72 -5.82
N THR A 14 -8.14 -20.62 -7.14
CA THR A 14 -7.70 -21.68 -8.07
C THR A 14 -6.52 -21.28 -8.95
N GLU A 15 -6.24 -19.98 -9.08
CA GLU A 15 -5.22 -19.44 -9.99
C GLU A 15 -4.45 -18.29 -9.35
N GLY A 16 -3.17 -18.15 -9.74
CA GLY A 16 -2.28 -17.09 -9.30
C GLY A 16 -1.76 -17.27 -7.88
N SER A 17 -0.90 -16.35 -7.47
CA SER A 17 -0.41 -16.25 -6.10
C SER A 17 -1.17 -15.15 -5.36
N TRP A 18 -1.75 -15.47 -4.23
CA TRP A 18 -2.56 -14.55 -3.44
C TRP A 18 -1.85 -14.13 -2.16
N SER A 19 -1.90 -12.85 -1.86
CA SER A 19 -1.34 -12.28 -0.63
C SER A 19 -2.37 -11.43 0.09
N ILE A 20 -2.28 -11.42 1.41
CA ILE A 20 -3.03 -10.49 2.25
C ILE A 20 -2.16 -9.24 2.40
N GLU A 21 -2.73 -8.09 2.08
CA GLU A 21 -2.03 -6.80 2.18
C GLU A 21 -2.37 -6.10 3.50
N ASP A 22 -3.64 -5.89 3.80
CA ASP A 22 -4.06 -5.20 5.02
C ASP A 22 -5.50 -5.56 5.43
N TRP A 23 -5.85 -5.21 6.66
CA TRP A 23 -7.20 -5.32 7.22
C TRP A 23 -7.86 -3.95 7.31
N SER A 24 -9.17 -3.90 7.03
CA SER A 24 -9.95 -2.71 7.35
C SER A 24 -10.01 -2.47 8.86
N SER A 25 -10.21 -1.22 9.26
CA SER A 25 -10.21 -0.85 10.70
C SER A 25 -11.36 -1.46 11.50
N ASP A 26 -12.48 -1.79 10.84
CA ASP A 26 -13.64 -2.49 11.42
C ASP A 26 -13.43 -4.01 11.48
N GLY A 27 -12.45 -4.54 10.75
CA GLY A 27 -12.16 -5.97 10.68
C GLY A 27 -13.08 -6.76 9.75
N ASP A 28 -13.96 -6.11 9.00
CA ASP A 28 -14.96 -6.77 8.15
C ASP A 28 -14.47 -7.00 6.72
N HIS A 29 -13.41 -6.30 6.31
CA HIS A 29 -12.83 -6.39 4.98
C HIS A 29 -11.31 -6.61 5.02
N MET A 30 -10.77 -7.15 3.94
CA MET A 30 -9.34 -7.30 3.72
C MET A 30 -8.95 -6.81 2.32
N LEU A 31 -7.78 -6.17 2.21
CA LEU A 31 -7.12 -6.01 0.93
C LEU A 31 -6.36 -7.29 0.61
N VAL A 32 -6.60 -7.83 -0.55
CA VAL A 32 -5.89 -9.01 -1.05
C VAL A 32 -5.39 -8.75 -2.47
N SER A 33 -4.14 -9.11 -2.72
CA SER A 33 -3.55 -9.02 -4.05
C SER A 33 -3.51 -10.38 -4.73
N LYS A 34 -3.71 -10.40 -6.05
CA LYS A 34 -3.52 -11.56 -6.91
C LYS A 34 -2.36 -11.25 -7.86
N TYR A 35 -1.26 -11.97 -7.70
CA TYR A 35 -0.11 -11.87 -8.58
C TYR A 35 -0.20 -12.92 -9.71
N ILE A 36 -0.07 -12.47 -10.94
CA ILE A 36 0.00 -13.32 -12.14
C ILE A 36 1.43 -13.32 -12.70
N SER A 37 2.01 -12.13 -12.89
CA SER A 37 3.35 -11.94 -13.42
C SER A 37 3.95 -10.62 -12.94
N ILE A 38 5.21 -10.37 -13.26
CA ILE A 38 5.89 -9.13 -12.94
C ILE A 38 5.18 -7.88 -13.49
N ASN A 39 4.42 -8.02 -14.57
CA ASN A 39 3.71 -6.92 -15.22
C ASN A 39 2.18 -7.05 -15.06
N GLU A 40 1.70 -7.95 -14.21
CA GLU A 40 0.27 -8.18 -14.05
C GLU A 40 -0.05 -8.67 -12.64
N SER A 41 -0.73 -7.81 -11.90
CA SER A 41 -1.33 -8.14 -10.60
C SER A 41 -2.61 -7.33 -10.40
N TYR A 42 -3.43 -7.78 -9.48
CA TYR A 42 -4.75 -7.20 -9.19
C TYR A 42 -4.92 -7.00 -7.70
N LEU A 43 -5.65 -5.95 -7.32
CA LEU A 43 -5.99 -5.65 -5.93
C LEU A 43 -7.50 -5.75 -5.74
N TYR A 44 -7.88 -6.52 -4.76
CA TYR A 44 -9.28 -6.76 -4.41
C TYR A 44 -9.56 -6.36 -2.97
N GLU A 45 -10.80 -5.97 -2.73
CA GLU A 45 -11.40 -5.91 -1.41
C GLU A 45 -12.23 -7.19 -1.20
N LEU A 46 -11.90 -7.93 -0.16
CA LEU A 46 -12.61 -9.14 0.26
C LEU A 46 -13.52 -8.79 1.44
N ASP A 47 -14.81 -8.98 1.27
CA ASP A 47 -15.80 -8.94 2.33
C ASP A 47 -15.76 -10.28 3.08
N LEU A 48 -15.47 -10.26 4.36
CA LEU A 48 -15.22 -11.46 5.16
C LEU A 48 -16.52 -12.18 5.59
N GLU A 49 -17.67 -11.51 5.61
CA GLU A 49 -18.94 -12.11 5.92
C GLU A 49 -19.48 -12.88 4.71
N SER A 50 -19.48 -12.26 3.54
CA SER A 50 -20.03 -12.84 2.31
C SER A 50 -19.04 -13.65 1.48
N GLY A 51 -17.73 -13.48 1.71
CA GLY A 51 -16.65 -14.05 0.87
C GLY A 51 -16.54 -13.42 -0.51
N LYS A 52 -17.21 -12.28 -0.76
CA LYS A 52 -17.19 -11.63 -2.07
C LYS A 52 -15.92 -10.82 -2.28
N LEU A 53 -15.35 -10.99 -3.46
CA LEU A 53 -14.24 -10.17 -3.96
C LEU A 53 -14.78 -9.04 -4.84
N LYS A 54 -14.31 -7.83 -4.57
CA LYS A 54 -14.52 -6.65 -5.40
C LYS A 54 -13.17 -6.20 -5.94
N ASN A 55 -12.97 -6.25 -7.26
CA ASN A 55 -11.79 -5.65 -7.88
C ASN A 55 -11.84 -4.13 -7.68
N LEU A 56 -10.75 -3.55 -7.17
CA LEU A 56 -10.66 -2.11 -6.92
C LEU A 56 -10.35 -1.32 -8.19
N PHE A 57 -9.89 -2.00 -9.25
CA PHE A 57 -9.52 -1.40 -10.53
C PHE A 57 -10.21 -2.13 -11.70
N SER A 58 -9.97 -1.64 -12.93
CA SER A 58 -10.46 -2.33 -14.13
C SER A 58 -9.67 -3.62 -14.38
N GLU A 59 -10.38 -4.71 -14.70
CA GLU A 59 -9.74 -5.99 -15.07
C GLU A 59 -8.96 -5.91 -16.39
N ASP A 60 -9.26 -4.91 -17.23
CA ASP A 60 -8.54 -4.69 -18.50
C ASP A 60 -7.19 -4.00 -18.28
N GLN A 61 -6.93 -3.50 -17.07
CA GLN A 61 -5.71 -2.77 -16.76
C GLN A 61 -4.62 -3.75 -16.30
N ARG A 62 -3.76 -4.14 -17.24
CA ARG A 62 -2.55 -4.89 -16.91
C ARG A 62 -1.52 -3.94 -16.33
N ALA A 63 -1.21 -4.13 -15.06
CA ALA A 63 -0.23 -3.34 -14.34
C ALA A 63 0.34 -4.16 -13.19
N SER A 64 1.52 -3.78 -12.75
CA SER A 64 2.04 -4.25 -11.48
C SER A 64 1.39 -3.45 -10.34
N ILE A 65 0.90 -4.15 -9.32
CA ILE A 65 0.47 -3.58 -8.06
C ILE A 65 1.40 -4.14 -6.99
N GLY A 66 2.02 -3.24 -6.24
CA GLY A 66 2.90 -3.58 -5.14
C GLY A 66 2.12 -3.65 -3.82
N TYR A 67 2.57 -2.88 -2.85
CA TYR A 67 1.94 -2.83 -1.52
C TYR A 67 0.61 -2.08 -1.53
N ALA A 68 -0.30 -2.46 -0.62
CA ALA A 68 -1.54 -1.74 -0.37
C ALA A 68 -1.88 -1.70 1.12
N GLU A 69 -2.35 -0.56 1.61
CA GLU A 69 -2.80 -0.37 2.98
C GLU A 69 -4.09 0.45 3.03
N TYR A 70 -4.97 0.12 3.97
CA TYR A 70 -6.11 0.98 4.29
C TYR A 70 -5.66 2.24 5.03
N GLY A 71 -6.17 3.36 4.58
CA GLY A 71 -6.09 4.63 5.28
C GLY A 71 -7.33 4.93 6.13
N LEU A 72 -7.47 6.20 6.49
CA LEU A 72 -8.67 6.68 7.15
C LEU A 72 -9.88 6.62 6.20
N ASN A 73 -11.08 6.39 6.78
CA ASN A 73 -12.36 6.41 6.05
C ASN A 73 -12.47 5.39 4.89
N GLY A 74 -11.68 4.32 4.93
CA GLY A 74 -11.69 3.29 3.90
C GLY A 74 -10.96 3.65 2.61
N ASP A 75 -10.20 4.75 2.58
CA ASP A 75 -9.30 5.04 1.48
C ASP A 75 -8.24 3.94 1.37
N VAL A 76 -7.76 3.67 0.17
CA VAL A 76 -6.70 2.69 -0.06
C VAL A 76 -5.47 3.37 -0.64
N TYR A 77 -4.34 3.20 0.04
CA TYR A 77 -3.03 3.59 -0.48
C TYR A 77 -2.38 2.38 -1.14
N TYR A 78 -1.80 2.57 -2.31
CA TYR A 78 -1.22 1.47 -3.07
C TYR A 78 -0.13 1.97 -4.03
N SER A 79 0.77 1.08 -4.42
CA SER A 79 1.79 1.37 -5.43
C SER A 79 1.48 0.62 -6.73
N THR A 80 1.65 1.30 -7.87
CA THR A 80 1.42 0.73 -9.21
C THR A 80 2.20 1.47 -10.29
N ASP A 81 2.49 0.78 -11.39
CA ASP A 81 3.05 1.34 -12.63
C ASP A 81 1.99 1.59 -13.73
N ALA A 82 0.70 1.44 -13.39
CA ALA A 82 -0.41 1.51 -14.35
C ALA A 82 -0.47 2.78 -15.20
N HIS A 83 0.06 3.89 -14.71
CA HIS A 83 -0.01 5.20 -15.36
C HIS A 83 1.36 5.88 -15.47
N SER A 84 2.45 5.16 -15.25
CA SER A 84 3.82 5.68 -15.23
C SER A 84 4.80 4.61 -15.69
N GLU A 85 5.97 5.02 -16.16
CA GLU A 85 7.12 4.14 -16.38
C GLU A 85 7.66 3.57 -15.06
N PHE A 86 7.39 4.25 -13.95
CA PHE A 86 7.85 3.89 -12.63
C PHE A 86 6.69 3.46 -11.73
N MET A 87 6.99 2.58 -10.78
CA MET A 87 6.10 2.27 -9.67
C MET A 87 5.87 3.54 -8.85
N GLN A 88 4.63 4.01 -8.77
CA GLN A 88 4.25 5.24 -8.08
C GLN A 88 3.26 4.97 -6.96
N LEU A 89 3.27 5.81 -5.92
CA LEU A 89 2.33 5.76 -4.81
C LEU A 89 1.06 6.54 -5.13
N TYR A 90 -0.09 5.92 -4.89
CA TYR A 90 -1.43 6.49 -5.11
C TYR A 90 -2.31 6.36 -3.87
N ARG A 91 -3.31 7.22 -3.80
CA ARG A 91 -4.49 7.08 -2.94
C ARG A 91 -5.72 6.84 -3.80
N LEU A 92 -6.48 5.80 -3.52
CA LEU A 92 -7.84 5.58 -4.01
C LEU A 92 -8.81 6.13 -2.96
N ASP A 93 -9.55 7.18 -3.32
CA ASP A 93 -10.59 7.77 -2.47
C ASP A 93 -11.82 6.83 -2.45
N SER A 94 -12.20 6.39 -1.26
CA SER A 94 -13.26 5.40 -1.06
C SER A 94 -14.64 5.88 -1.49
N ARG A 95 -14.89 7.19 -1.45
CA ARG A 95 -16.20 7.80 -1.75
C ARG A 95 -16.37 8.09 -3.23
N THR A 96 -15.29 8.48 -3.92
CA THR A 96 -15.33 8.91 -5.32
C THR A 96 -14.79 7.88 -6.28
N SER A 97 -14.11 6.85 -5.78
CA SER A 97 -13.37 5.83 -6.55
C SER A 97 -12.35 6.44 -7.51
N ARG A 98 -11.79 7.59 -7.14
CA ARG A 98 -10.74 8.25 -7.93
C ARG A 98 -9.38 8.02 -7.31
N SER A 99 -8.41 7.70 -8.17
CA SER A 99 -7.01 7.59 -7.78
C SER A 99 -6.30 8.92 -7.95
N GLN A 100 -5.48 9.25 -6.96
CA GLN A 100 -4.61 10.43 -6.97
C GLN A 100 -3.17 9.98 -6.73
N MET A 101 -2.25 10.37 -7.63
CA MET A 101 -0.82 10.12 -7.46
C MET A 101 -0.26 11.02 -6.36
N ILE A 102 0.49 10.43 -5.44
CA ILE A 102 1.13 11.11 -4.31
C ILE A 102 2.60 11.42 -4.64
N SER A 103 3.30 10.48 -5.27
CA SER A 103 4.74 10.57 -5.56
C SER A 103 5.06 11.16 -6.93
N SER A 104 4.24 12.07 -7.44
CA SER A 104 4.35 12.64 -8.80
C SER A 104 5.67 13.38 -9.09
N ASP A 105 6.37 13.80 -8.05
CA ASP A 105 7.66 14.49 -8.12
C ASP A 105 8.88 13.55 -8.01
N VAL A 106 8.63 12.24 -7.94
CA VAL A 106 9.67 11.20 -7.84
C VAL A 106 9.80 10.45 -9.16
N PRO A 107 10.87 10.71 -9.97
CA PRO A 107 11.09 10.02 -11.24
C PRO A 107 11.84 8.69 -11.06
N TRP A 108 11.41 7.89 -10.05
CA TRP A 108 11.99 6.60 -9.67
C TRP A 108 10.90 5.68 -9.13
N ASN A 109 11.20 4.37 -9.09
CA ASN A 109 10.27 3.42 -8.47
C ASN A 109 10.13 3.69 -6.97
N VAL A 110 8.92 3.84 -6.51
CA VAL A 110 8.59 3.70 -5.09
C VAL A 110 8.80 2.23 -4.72
N GLU A 111 9.75 1.97 -3.82
CA GLU A 111 10.14 0.62 -3.39
C GLU A 111 9.25 0.09 -2.26
N GLY A 112 8.65 0.98 -1.49
CA GLY A 112 7.74 0.64 -0.42
C GLY A 112 7.20 1.87 0.28
N PHE A 113 6.13 1.67 1.04
CA PHE A 113 5.55 2.70 1.89
C PHE A 113 4.94 2.07 3.15
N SER A 114 4.66 2.90 4.12
CA SER A 114 3.86 2.55 5.31
C SER A 114 3.11 3.76 5.82
N LEU A 115 1.91 3.54 6.32
CA LEU A 115 1.13 4.52 7.03
C LEU A 115 1.53 4.54 8.51
N SER A 116 1.47 5.73 9.13
CA SER A 116 1.57 5.83 10.60
C SER A 116 0.40 5.08 11.26
N PRO A 117 0.53 4.62 12.52
CA PRO A 117 -0.56 3.95 13.24
C PRO A 117 -1.87 4.74 13.28
N ASP A 118 -1.80 6.07 13.39
CA ASP A 118 -2.98 6.95 13.33
C ASP A 118 -3.43 7.29 11.91
N LYS A 119 -2.75 6.72 10.88
CA LYS A 119 -3.06 6.90 9.45
C LYS A 119 -2.99 8.35 8.96
N LYS A 120 -2.27 9.24 9.67
CA LYS A 120 -2.13 10.66 9.29
C LYS A 120 -0.86 11.00 8.54
N MET A 121 0.10 10.08 8.50
CA MET A 121 1.36 10.23 7.79
C MET A 121 1.65 9.01 6.93
N ILE A 122 2.37 9.25 5.83
CA ILE A 122 2.89 8.21 4.94
C ILE A 122 4.39 8.40 4.84
N LEU A 123 5.14 7.36 5.15
CA LEU A 123 6.55 7.25 4.82
C LEU A 123 6.67 6.38 3.58
N TYR A 124 7.36 6.86 2.55
CA TYR A 124 7.68 6.05 1.39
C TYR A 124 9.13 6.20 0.96
N SER A 125 9.66 5.14 0.37
CA SER A 125 11.04 5.08 -0.08
C SER A 125 11.14 4.85 -1.58
N PHE A 126 12.23 5.36 -2.18
CA PHE A 126 12.59 5.15 -3.57
C PHE A 126 14.11 5.11 -3.71
N ASN A 127 14.60 4.46 -4.77
CA ASN A 127 16.03 4.34 -5.02
C ASN A 127 16.46 5.32 -6.10
N GLU A 128 17.29 6.30 -5.71
CA GLU A 128 17.87 7.28 -6.61
C GLU A 128 19.34 6.96 -6.86
N GLY A 129 19.62 6.34 -8.01
CA GLY A 129 21.00 6.05 -8.42
C GLY A 129 21.77 5.15 -7.45
N GLY A 130 21.11 4.16 -6.83
CA GLY A 130 21.73 3.23 -5.89
C GLY A 130 21.72 3.67 -4.42
N ILE A 131 21.03 4.76 -4.10
CA ILE A 131 20.90 5.28 -2.74
C ILE A 131 19.41 5.40 -2.42
N SER A 132 18.97 4.78 -1.32
CA SER A 132 17.59 4.93 -0.86
C SER A 132 17.35 6.34 -0.35
N LYS A 133 16.24 6.90 -0.79
CA LYS A 133 15.66 8.15 -0.34
C LYS A 133 14.33 7.86 0.32
N VAL A 134 13.94 8.67 1.28
CA VAL A 134 12.64 8.59 1.90
C VAL A 134 11.97 9.95 1.92
N LYS A 135 10.65 9.93 1.82
CA LYS A 135 9.79 11.09 2.03
C LYS A 135 8.75 10.75 3.06
N LEU A 136 8.44 11.73 3.88
CA LEU A 136 7.34 11.70 4.84
C LEU A 136 6.33 12.76 4.43
N VAL A 137 5.08 12.38 4.24
CA VAL A 137 4.01 13.28 3.82
C VAL A 137 2.78 13.11 4.73
N LYS A 138 1.99 14.16 4.85
CA LYS A 138 0.68 14.08 5.51
C LYS A 138 -0.32 13.39 4.61
N THR A 139 -1.29 12.65 5.18
CA THR A 139 -2.37 12.02 4.41
C THR A 139 -3.47 13.00 4.03
N GLU A 140 -3.58 14.14 4.72
CA GLU A 140 -4.62 15.13 4.51
C GLU A 140 -4.48 15.88 3.18
N ASP A 141 -3.26 16.35 2.88
CA ASP A 141 -2.98 17.24 1.75
C ASP A 141 -1.73 16.83 0.95
N PHE A 142 -1.07 15.73 1.34
CA PHE A 142 0.20 15.22 0.81
C PHE A 142 1.38 16.19 0.91
N SER A 143 1.27 17.21 1.78
CA SER A 143 2.39 18.10 2.06
C SER A 143 3.54 17.34 2.73
N GLU A 144 4.77 17.63 2.27
CA GLU A 144 5.98 16.99 2.80
C GLU A 144 6.29 17.48 4.22
N ILE A 145 6.63 16.55 5.10
CA ILE A 145 7.16 16.79 6.43
C ILE A 145 8.67 16.67 6.34
N PRO A 146 9.44 17.73 6.63
CA PRO A 146 10.89 17.68 6.53
C PRO A 146 11.49 16.61 7.44
N LEU A 147 12.36 15.77 6.88
CA LEU A 147 13.15 14.80 7.61
C LEU A 147 14.57 15.33 7.85
N PRO A 148 15.24 14.91 8.93
CA PRO A 148 16.65 15.21 9.12
C PRO A 148 17.49 14.59 8.00
N GLN A 149 18.69 15.14 7.78
CA GLN A 149 19.62 14.56 6.82
C GLN A 149 19.97 13.13 7.23
N MET A 150 19.74 12.19 6.32
CA MET A 150 20.02 10.78 6.55
C MET A 150 21.37 10.37 5.97
N PRO A 151 22.01 9.34 6.56
CA PRO A 151 23.20 8.72 5.98
C PRO A 151 22.89 8.18 4.56
N ARG A 152 23.90 8.17 3.70
CA ARG A 152 23.80 7.50 2.41
C ARG A 152 23.85 5.99 2.60
N GLY A 153 22.92 5.27 1.98
CA GLY A 153 22.86 3.82 2.07
C GLY A 153 21.64 3.27 1.34
N ILE A 154 21.47 1.97 1.50
CA ILE A 154 20.28 1.25 1.06
C ILE A 154 19.39 1.03 2.28
N LEU A 155 18.13 1.42 2.19
CA LEU A 155 17.12 1.17 3.22
C LEU A 155 16.57 -0.24 3.04
N SER A 156 16.65 -1.04 4.08
CA SER A 156 16.08 -2.39 4.08
C SER A 156 14.70 -2.45 4.75
N SER A 157 14.45 -1.57 5.71
CA SER A 157 13.14 -1.47 6.36
C SER A 157 12.90 -0.10 6.98
N SER A 158 11.63 0.22 7.14
CA SER A 158 11.18 1.40 7.88
C SER A 158 9.94 1.06 8.72
N ARG A 159 9.80 1.71 9.88
CA ARG A 159 8.66 1.48 10.75
C ARG A 159 8.38 2.70 11.63
N PHE A 160 7.13 3.07 11.72
CA PHE A 160 6.66 4.04 12.72
C PHE A 160 6.63 3.43 14.13
N SER A 161 6.91 4.25 15.13
CA SER A 161 6.60 3.90 16.52
C SER A 161 5.08 3.88 16.77
N PRO A 162 4.59 3.10 17.73
CA PRO A 162 3.15 3.01 18.02
C PRO A 162 2.49 4.34 18.44
N ASP A 163 3.27 5.28 18.98
CA ASP A 163 2.83 6.61 19.38
C ASP A 163 2.88 7.68 18.27
N ASN A 164 3.32 7.29 17.05
CA ASN A 164 3.53 8.16 15.88
C ASN A 164 4.64 9.22 16.04
N GLU A 165 5.45 9.18 17.09
CA GLU A 165 6.44 10.23 17.38
C GLU A 165 7.81 9.94 16.76
N SER A 166 8.08 8.70 16.37
CA SER A 166 9.38 8.27 15.86
C SER A 166 9.27 7.36 14.65
N ILE A 167 10.33 7.33 13.84
CA ILE A 167 10.51 6.42 12.71
C ILE A 167 11.85 5.71 12.88
N ALA A 168 11.83 4.39 12.86
CA ALA A 168 13.03 3.56 12.78
C ALA A 168 13.32 3.25 11.30
N LEU A 169 14.58 3.39 10.91
CA LEU A 169 15.10 3.09 9.57
C LEU A 169 16.33 2.17 9.71
N SER A 170 16.44 1.15 8.86
CA SER A 170 17.58 0.22 8.86
C SER A 170 18.06 -0.13 7.44
#